data_0eb1f87c7dff7cc46fb177e9c754cb89
#
_entry.id   0eb1f87c7dff7cc46fb177e9c754cb89
#
_cell.length_a   1.000
_cell.length_b   1.000
_cell.length_c   1.000
_cell.angle_alpha   90.00
_cell.angle_beta   90.00
_cell.angle_gamma   90.00
#
_symmetry.space_group_name_H-M   'P 1'
#
loop_
_entity.id
_entity.type
_entity.pdbx_description
1 polymer ?
#
loop_
_entity_poly.entity_id
_entity_poly.type
_entity_poly.pdbx_seq_one_letter_code
_entity_poly.pdbx_strand_id
1 'polypeptide(L)'
;QYLSHDGIDFYHRYKEDLKLFKEMGFNCFRTSIAWGRIFPDGDEELPNEAGLKFYDDLIDEIIRNGMEPVITLSHYETPLHLLCEYGGWISPKMITFWHRYITTVFNRYKGKVKYWLTFNEVNAMLRNPMIAAGVLHIDDPQYKDDAKKSITPKDVWTAYRNILIANADTVYTGHQIDAENRIGAMMTASGTATYPENCDPD
;
A
#
# COMPACT_ATOMS: atom_id res chain seq x y z
N GLN A 1 15.52 15.95 -14.02
CA GLN A 1 14.35 16.23 -13.15
C GLN A 1 13.18 15.37 -13.64
N TYR A 2 12.57 14.59 -12.76
CA TYR A 2 11.40 13.78 -13.09
C TYR A 2 10.14 14.58 -12.75
N LEU A 3 9.20 14.67 -13.68
CA LEU A 3 7.93 15.39 -13.48
C LEU A 3 7.11 14.82 -12.31
N SER A 4 7.28 13.52 -12.02
CA SER A 4 6.61 12.85 -10.90
C SER A 4 7.12 13.25 -9.52
N HIS A 5 8.27 13.94 -9.40
CA HIS A 5 8.78 14.37 -8.10
C HIS A 5 7.91 15.46 -7.47
N ASP A 6 7.38 16.36 -8.27
CA ASP A 6 6.49 17.40 -7.79
C ASP A 6 5.01 17.00 -8.01
N GLY A 7 4.71 16.34 -9.13
CA GLY A 7 3.36 15.93 -9.51
C GLY A 7 2.40 17.11 -9.46
N ILE A 8 1.27 16.93 -8.78
CA ILE A 8 0.31 18.00 -8.49
C ILE A 8 0.61 18.73 -7.17
N ASP A 9 1.71 18.39 -6.52
CA ASP A 9 2.12 18.94 -5.21
C ASP A 9 1.04 18.77 -4.13
N PHE A 10 0.38 17.61 -4.11
CA PHE A 10 -0.70 17.32 -3.17
C PHE A 10 -0.26 17.46 -1.71
N TYR A 11 1.00 17.14 -1.39
CA TYR A 11 1.55 17.26 -0.03
C TYR A 11 1.36 18.66 0.56
N HIS A 12 1.54 19.72 -0.23
CA HIS A 12 1.37 21.09 0.22
C HIS A 12 -0.05 21.64 -0.06
N ARG A 13 -0.75 21.11 -1.05
CA ARG A 13 -2.00 21.63 -1.57
C ARG A 13 -3.26 20.89 -1.16
N TYR A 14 -3.15 19.77 -0.43
CA TYR A 14 -4.29 18.89 -0.11
C TYR A 14 -5.49 19.63 0.52
N LYS A 15 -5.25 20.70 1.29
CA LYS A 15 -6.35 21.47 1.90
C LYS A 15 -7.21 22.19 0.87
N GLU A 16 -6.58 22.77 -0.15
CA GLU A 16 -7.27 23.42 -1.25
C GLU A 16 -7.99 22.39 -2.11
N ASP A 17 -7.29 21.32 -2.45
CA ASP A 17 -7.81 20.24 -3.29
C ASP A 17 -9.02 19.56 -2.64
N LEU A 18 -8.96 19.24 -1.34
CA LEU A 18 -10.07 18.61 -0.61
C LEU A 18 -11.30 19.53 -0.54
N LYS A 19 -11.10 20.84 -0.44
CA LYS A 19 -12.19 21.81 -0.50
C LYS A 19 -12.87 21.79 -1.87
N LEU A 20 -12.10 21.71 -2.95
CA LEU A 20 -12.66 21.60 -4.31
C LEU A 20 -13.43 20.29 -4.49
N PHE A 21 -12.94 19.17 -3.97
CA PHE A 21 -13.67 17.90 -4.00
C PHE A 21 -15.01 17.99 -3.26
N LYS A 22 -15.04 18.67 -2.12
CA LYS A 22 -16.30 18.93 -1.42
C LYS A 22 -17.27 19.78 -2.26
N GLU A 23 -16.78 20.85 -2.88
CA GLU A 23 -17.59 21.71 -3.77
C GLU A 23 -18.15 20.92 -4.97
N MET A 24 -17.42 19.92 -5.46
CA MET A 24 -17.87 18.98 -6.50
C MET A 24 -18.90 17.95 -6.00
N GLY A 25 -19.17 17.88 -4.69
CA GLY A 25 -20.17 16.99 -4.11
C GLY A 25 -19.65 15.58 -3.76
N PHE A 26 -18.35 15.36 -3.71
CA PHE A 26 -17.80 14.09 -3.26
C PHE A 26 -18.06 13.87 -1.76
N ASN A 27 -18.40 12.63 -1.40
CA ASN A 27 -18.68 12.22 -0.03
C ASN A 27 -17.66 11.22 0.54
N CYS A 28 -16.69 10.79 -0.25
CA CYS A 28 -15.55 10.01 0.20
C CYS A 28 -14.28 10.43 -0.57
N PHE A 29 -13.14 10.24 0.08
CA PHE A 29 -11.84 10.49 -0.53
C PHE A 29 -10.92 9.29 -0.31
N ARG A 30 -10.44 8.69 -1.40
CA ARG A 30 -9.48 7.60 -1.35
C ARG A 30 -8.07 8.11 -1.55
N THR A 31 -7.18 7.73 -0.64
CA THR A 31 -5.73 7.94 -0.77
C THR A 31 -4.96 6.77 -0.17
N SER A 32 -3.63 6.80 -0.24
CA SER A 32 -2.76 5.82 0.39
C SER A 32 -1.91 6.44 1.49
N ILE A 33 -1.50 5.62 2.46
CA ILE A 33 -0.43 5.95 3.39
C ILE A 33 0.85 5.32 2.85
N ALA A 34 1.83 6.12 2.45
CA ALA A 34 3.11 5.63 1.99
C ALA A 34 3.89 5.01 3.14
N TRP A 35 4.19 3.71 3.03
CA TRP A 35 4.95 2.97 4.05
C TRP A 35 6.27 3.66 4.38
N GLY A 36 7.07 4.02 3.37
CA GLY A 36 8.35 4.72 3.54
C GLY A 36 8.25 6.12 4.15
N ARG A 37 7.05 6.70 4.29
CA ARG A 37 6.85 7.95 5.04
C ARG A 37 6.74 7.70 6.54
N ILE A 38 6.20 6.55 6.93
CA ILE A 38 6.03 6.12 8.33
C ILE A 38 7.27 5.39 8.84
N PHE A 39 7.86 4.53 8.01
CA PHE A 39 9.10 3.81 8.24
C PHE A 39 9.99 3.98 7.00
N PRO A 40 10.87 5.00 6.96
CA PRO A 40 11.68 5.33 5.78
C PRO A 40 12.52 4.18 5.23
N ASP A 41 13.15 3.41 6.08
CA ASP A 41 13.88 2.21 5.71
C ASP A 41 12.98 0.95 5.73
N GLY A 42 11.90 0.98 6.49
CA GLY A 42 10.89 -0.08 6.57
C GLY A 42 11.11 -1.09 7.69
N ASP A 43 12.32 -1.20 8.22
CA ASP A 43 12.72 -2.15 9.28
C ASP A 43 13.01 -1.48 10.64
N GLU A 44 12.84 -0.16 10.74
CA GLU A 44 13.01 0.57 11.99
C GLU A 44 12.03 0.07 13.07
N GLU A 45 12.45 0.19 14.33
CA GLU A 45 11.60 -0.15 15.47
C GLU A 45 10.55 0.92 15.77
N LEU A 46 10.87 2.18 15.53
CA LEU A 46 10.01 3.33 15.83
C LEU A 46 9.60 4.05 14.54
N PRO A 47 8.33 4.48 14.45
CA PRO A 47 7.86 5.21 13.30
C PRO A 47 8.39 6.64 13.23
N ASN A 48 8.42 7.19 12.04
CA ASN A 48 8.66 8.60 11.79
C ASN A 48 7.42 9.43 12.18
N GLU A 49 7.49 10.12 13.30
CA GLU A 49 6.38 10.91 13.84
C GLU A 49 5.98 12.06 12.89
N ALA A 50 6.93 12.63 12.14
CA ALA A 50 6.62 13.67 11.16
C ALA A 50 5.76 13.10 10.00
N GLY A 51 6.02 11.87 9.59
CA GLY A 51 5.20 11.15 8.62
C GLY A 51 3.79 10.87 9.13
N LEU A 52 3.66 10.38 10.37
CA LEU A 52 2.37 10.17 11.03
C LEU A 52 1.59 11.47 11.15
N LYS A 53 2.24 12.55 11.57
CA LYS A 53 1.62 13.87 11.72
C LYS A 53 1.03 14.40 10.41
N PHE A 54 1.72 14.19 9.28
CA PHE A 54 1.17 14.57 7.97
C PHE A 54 -0.17 13.87 7.70
N TYR A 55 -0.25 12.57 7.96
CA TYR A 55 -1.50 11.81 7.76
C TYR A 55 -2.56 12.11 8.81
N ASP A 56 -2.19 12.49 10.06
CA ASP A 56 -3.15 13.05 11.02
C ASP A 56 -3.87 14.25 10.41
N ASP A 57 -3.09 15.21 9.90
CA ASP A 57 -3.60 16.46 9.35
C ASP A 57 -4.43 16.22 8.07
N LEU A 58 -3.98 15.31 7.20
CA LEU A 58 -4.70 14.95 5.98
C LEU A 58 -6.05 14.28 6.28
N ILE A 59 -6.07 13.28 7.16
CA ILE A 59 -7.29 12.54 7.53
C ILE A 59 -8.29 13.49 8.23
N ASP A 60 -7.79 14.34 9.15
CA ASP A 60 -8.63 15.33 9.81
C ASP A 60 -9.22 16.34 8.82
N GLU A 61 -8.48 16.71 7.78
CA GLU A 61 -8.97 17.61 6.73
C GLU A 61 -10.04 16.94 5.84
N ILE A 62 -9.85 15.66 5.49
CA ILE A 62 -10.87 14.86 4.75
C ILE A 62 -12.18 14.86 5.54
N ILE A 63 -12.12 14.52 6.83
CA ILE A 63 -13.30 14.46 7.71
C ILE A 63 -13.92 15.84 7.89
N ARG A 64 -13.12 16.89 8.08
CA ARG A 64 -13.60 18.28 8.21
C ARG A 64 -14.38 18.75 6.98
N ASN A 65 -14.00 18.29 5.80
CA ASN A 65 -14.71 18.56 4.57
C ASN A 65 -15.96 17.68 4.37
N GLY A 66 -16.30 16.82 5.34
CA GLY A 66 -17.50 15.96 5.30
C GLY A 66 -17.36 14.78 4.36
N MET A 67 -16.14 14.37 4.06
CA MET A 67 -15.84 13.18 3.27
C MET A 67 -15.37 12.03 4.16
N GLU A 68 -15.74 10.81 3.78
CA GLU A 68 -15.27 9.59 4.44
C GLU A 68 -13.87 9.22 3.92
N PRO A 69 -12.85 9.05 4.79
CA PRO A 69 -11.54 8.58 4.34
C PRO A 69 -11.57 7.09 3.98
N VAL A 70 -11.06 6.75 2.80
CA VAL A 70 -10.81 5.37 2.34
C VAL A 70 -9.31 5.22 2.14
N ILE A 71 -8.65 4.48 3.01
CA ILE A 71 -7.19 4.43 3.06
C ILE A 71 -6.65 3.12 2.49
N THR A 72 -5.74 3.24 1.51
CA THR A 72 -4.96 2.12 0.98
C THR A 72 -3.63 2.03 1.74
N LEU A 73 -3.33 0.87 2.33
CA LEU A 73 -2.13 0.67 3.13
C LEU A 73 -0.87 0.46 2.28
N SER A 74 -1.00 -0.19 1.12
CA SER A 74 0.10 -0.32 0.15
C SER A 74 -0.39 -0.01 -1.25
N HIS A 75 0.23 1.00 -1.88
CA HIS A 75 -0.05 1.38 -3.27
C HIS A 75 1.24 1.43 -4.07
N TYR A 76 1.97 0.30 -4.05
CA TYR A 76 3.24 0.03 -4.74
C TYR A 76 4.51 0.62 -4.11
N GLU A 77 4.42 1.39 -3.04
CA GLU A 77 5.56 2.05 -2.37
C GLU A 77 6.19 1.13 -1.30
N THR A 78 6.96 0.16 -1.68
CA THR A 78 7.80 -0.60 -0.74
C THR A 78 9.09 0.20 -0.47
N PRO A 79 9.49 0.41 0.81
CA PRO A 79 10.75 1.09 1.12
C PRO A 79 11.95 0.46 0.40
N LEU A 80 12.75 1.28 -0.27
CA LEU A 80 13.86 0.82 -1.12
C LEU A 80 14.87 -0.01 -0.32
N HIS A 81 15.16 0.38 0.91
CA HIS A 81 16.04 -0.37 1.80
C HIS A 81 15.60 -1.85 1.94
N LEU A 82 14.30 -2.10 2.11
CA LEU A 82 13.78 -3.47 2.23
C LEU A 82 13.99 -4.31 0.95
N LEU A 83 13.96 -3.65 -0.21
CA LEU A 83 14.26 -4.32 -1.47
C LEU A 83 15.74 -4.66 -1.56
N CYS A 84 16.61 -3.72 -1.19
CA CYS A 84 18.04 -3.85 -1.30
C CYS A 84 18.64 -4.82 -0.29
N GLU A 85 18.17 -4.76 0.96
CA GLU A 85 18.72 -5.56 2.05
C GLU A 85 18.11 -6.97 2.15
N TYR A 86 16.83 -7.10 1.79
CA TYR A 86 16.09 -8.34 2.00
C TYR A 86 15.52 -8.97 0.73
N GLY A 87 15.63 -8.30 -0.42
CA GLY A 87 15.03 -8.75 -1.67
C GLY A 87 13.51 -8.52 -1.74
N GLY A 88 13.00 -7.56 -0.97
CA GLY A 88 11.58 -7.21 -0.95
C GLY A 88 10.70 -8.38 -0.51
N TRP A 89 9.52 -8.49 -1.08
CA TRP A 89 8.51 -9.48 -0.68
C TRP A 89 8.90 -10.95 -0.91
N ILE A 90 10.04 -11.23 -1.54
CA ILE A 90 10.62 -12.60 -1.59
C ILE A 90 11.00 -13.04 -0.17
N SER A 91 11.46 -12.12 0.66
CA SER A 91 11.84 -12.41 2.04
C SER A 91 10.62 -12.53 2.96
N PRO A 92 10.53 -13.59 3.79
CA PRO A 92 9.48 -13.70 4.80
C PRO A 92 9.58 -12.65 5.91
N LYS A 93 10.73 -11.96 6.07
CA LYS A 93 10.91 -10.86 7.02
C LYS A 93 9.96 -9.68 6.71
N MET A 94 9.58 -9.51 5.45
CA MET A 94 8.64 -8.48 5.04
C MET A 94 7.32 -8.56 5.81
N ILE A 95 6.87 -9.76 6.18
CA ILE A 95 5.64 -9.95 6.95
C ILE A 95 5.77 -9.29 8.33
N THR A 96 6.93 -9.41 8.99
CA THR A 96 7.19 -8.80 10.30
C THR A 96 7.24 -7.26 10.20
N PHE A 97 7.93 -6.73 9.19
CA PHE A 97 8.03 -5.29 8.98
C PHE A 97 6.66 -4.70 8.62
N TRP A 98 5.91 -5.39 7.77
CA TRP A 98 4.54 -5.04 7.43
C TRP A 98 3.61 -5.05 8.65
N HIS A 99 3.67 -6.08 9.48
CA HIS A 99 2.88 -6.18 10.72
C HIS A 99 3.11 -4.97 11.63
N ARG A 100 4.36 -4.54 11.80
CA ARG A 100 4.71 -3.33 12.57
C ARG A 100 4.08 -2.09 11.96
N TYR A 101 4.18 -1.92 10.64
CA TYR A 101 3.60 -0.79 9.92
C TYR A 101 2.09 -0.72 10.10
N ILE A 102 1.36 -1.81 9.81
CA ILE A 102 -0.11 -1.82 9.90
C ILE A 102 -0.59 -1.62 11.34
N THR A 103 0.09 -2.23 12.31
CA THR A 103 -0.24 -2.06 13.74
C THR A 103 -0.11 -0.60 14.17
N THR A 104 0.95 0.08 13.74
CA THR A 104 1.16 1.50 13.98
C THR A 104 0.04 2.34 13.38
N VAL A 105 -0.28 2.10 12.11
CA VAL A 105 -1.29 2.88 11.35
C VAL A 105 -2.70 2.65 11.91
N PHE A 106 -3.10 1.40 12.16
CA PHE A 106 -4.42 1.11 12.74
C PHE A 106 -4.61 1.71 14.13
N ASN A 107 -3.59 1.64 15.00
CA ASN A 107 -3.66 2.26 16.32
C ASN A 107 -3.74 3.79 16.23
N ARG A 108 -2.97 4.41 15.33
CA ARG A 108 -2.95 5.88 15.18
C ARG A 108 -4.27 6.44 14.70
N TYR A 109 -4.92 5.75 13.77
CA TYR A 109 -6.15 6.25 13.12
C TYR A 109 -7.42 5.53 13.57
N LYS A 110 -7.36 4.78 14.67
CA LYS A 110 -8.52 4.15 15.30
C LYS A 110 -9.63 5.16 15.55
N GLY A 111 -10.85 4.82 15.13
CA GLY A 111 -12.02 5.67 15.26
C GLY A 111 -12.08 6.87 14.32
N LYS A 112 -11.01 7.12 13.52
CA LYS A 112 -10.99 8.16 12.46
C LYS A 112 -11.18 7.58 11.07
N VAL A 113 -10.57 6.44 10.80
CA VAL A 113 -10.67 5.74 9.51
C VAL A 113 -11.37 4.41 9.72
N LYS A 114 -12.43 4.20 8.95
CA LYS A 114 -13.22 2.97 8.98
C LYS A 114 -12.95 2.07 7.78
N TYR A 115 -12.66 2.65 6.61
CA TYR A 115 -12.53 1.93 5.36
C TYR A 115 -11.07 1.81 4.93
N TRP A 116 -10.60 0.57 4.82
CA TRP A 116 -9.21 0.24 4.52
C TRP A 116 -9.11 -0.69 3.33
N LEU A 117 -8.13 -0.44 2.49
CA LEU A 117 -7.69 -1.36 1.44
C LEU A 117 -6.26 -1.80 1.79
N THR A 118 -6.03 -3.10 1.82
CA THR A 118 -4.73 -3.65 2.21
C THR A 118 -3.66 -3.36 1.16
N PHE A 119 -3.76 -4.04 0.02
CA PHE A 119 -2.87 -3.87 -1.13
C PHE A 119 -3.68 -3.42 -2.34
N ASN A 120 -3.13 -2.45 -3.10
CA ASN A 120 -3.70 -2.06 -4.36
C ASN A 120 -3.36 -3.11 -5.43
N GLU A 121 -4.36 -3.60 -6.14
CA GLU A 121 -4.23 -4.51 -7.27
C GLU A 121 -3.27 -5.69 -7.00
N VAL A 122 -3.46 -6.37 -5.87
CA VAL A 122 -2.56 -7.42 -5.40
C VAL A 122 -2.24 -8.49 -6.46
N ASN A 123 -3.16 -8.75 -7.37
CA ASN A 123 -2.99 -9.71 -8.47
C ASN A 123 -2.16 -9.15 -9.65
N ALA A 124 -1.98 -7.82 -9.76
CA ALA A 124 -1.10 -7.22 -10.76
C ALA A 124 0.36 -7.61 -10.56
N MET A 125 0.75 -8.00 -9.34
CA MET A 125 2.06 -8.49 -9.00
C MET A 125 2.51 -9.68 -9.87
N LEU A 126 1.58 -10.56 -10.26
CA LEU A 126 1.90 -11.71 -11.11
C LEU A 126 2.31 -11.30 -12.54
N ARG A 127 1.90 -10.11 -12.99
CA ARG A 127 2.26 -9.56 -14.30
C ARG A 127 3.40 -8.56 -14.22
N ASN A 128 3.44 -7.76 -13.14
CA ASN A 128 4.40 -6.69 -12.93
C ASN A 128 5.01 -6.78 -11.52
N PRO A 129 5.78 -7.83 -11.20
CA PRO A 129 6.29 -8.06 -9.85
C PRO A 129 7.20 -6.92 -9.36
N MET A 130 7.92 -6.26 -10.25
CA MET A 130 8.77 -5.13 -9.93
C MET A 130 7.95 -3.95 -9.37
N ILE A 131 6.91 -3.55 -10.06
CA ILE A 131 6.10 -2.38 -9.67
C ILE A 131 5.19 -2.73 -8.49
N ALA A 132 4.47 -3.84 -8.58
CA ALA A 132 3.41 -4.15 -7.63
C ALA A 132 3.89 -4.76 -6.30
N ALA A 133 5.11 -5.30 -6.24
CA ALA A 133 5.65 -5.95 -5.04
C ALA A 133 7.12 -5.60 -4.76
N GLY A 134 7.71 -4.68 -5.49
CA GLY A 134 9.12 -4.36 -5.32
C GLY A 134 10.05 -5.56 -5.54
N VAL A 135 9.63 -6.54 -6.34
CA VAL A 135 10.47 -7.69 -6.72
C VAL A 135 11.28 -7.28 -7.94
N LEU A 136 12.51 -6.88 -7.72
CA LEU A 136 13.39 -6.43 -8.79
C LEU A 136 14.83 -6.90 -8.59
N HIS A 137 15.56 -6.95 -9.70
CA HIS A 137 16.99 -7.16 -9.69
C HIS A 137 17.69 -5.81 -9.47
N ILE A 138 18.62 -5.76 -8.50
CA ILE A 138 19.37 -4.55 -8.18
C ILE A 138 20.85 -4.79 -8.46
N ASP A 139 21.38 -4.10 -9.45
CA ASP A 139 22.79 -4.18 -9.90
C ASP A 139 23.71 -3.15 -9.23
N ASP A 140 23.42 -2.77 -8.00
CA ASP A 140 24.26 -1.81 -7.27
C ASP A 140 25.21 -2.54 -6.33
N PRO A 141 26.56 -2.30 -6.41
CA PRO A 141 27.54 -2.96 -5.55
C PRO A 141 27.36 -2.72 -4.05
N GLN A 142 26.66 -1.65 -3.66
CA GLN A 142 26.43 -1.34 -2.25
C GLN A 142 25.38 -2.26 -1.59
N TYR A 143 24.58 -3.00 -2.37
CA TYR A 143 23.53 -3.86 -1.83
C TYR A 143 23.97 -5.31 -1.73
N LYS A 144 23.32 -6.07 -0.86
CA LYS A 144 23.65 -7.48 -0.63
C LYS A 144 23.45 -8.34 -1.88
N ASP A 145 24.23 -9.37 -1.99
CA ASP A 145 24.21 -10.30 -3.14
C ASP A 145 22.84 -10.96 -3.35
N ASP A 146 22.07 -11.19 -2.26
CA ASP A 146 20.74 -11.76 -2.35
C ASP A 146 19.75 -10.85 -3.08
N ALA A 147 19.88 -9.54 -2.93
CA ALA A 147 19.05 -8.55 -3.65
C ALA A 147 19.42 -8.40 -5.13
N LYS A 148 20.63 -8.85 -5.53
CA LYS A 148 21.16 -8.74 -6.90
C LYS A 148 20.80 -9.93 -7.78
N LYS A 149 20.21 -10.99 -7.25
CA LYS A 149 19.90 -12.20 -8.02
C LYS A 149 18.81 -11.93 -9.07
N SER A 150 18.92 -12.61 -10.20
CA SER A 150 17.87 -12.60 -11.21
C SER A 150 16.55 -13.14 -10.65
N ILE A 151 15.47 -12.44 -10.91
CA ILE A 151 14.12 -12.84 -10.47
C ILE A 151 13.65 -14.05 -11.26
N THR A 152 13.27 -15.10 -10.56
CA THR A 152 12.71 -16.33 -11.13
C THR A 152 11.18 -16.38 -10.93
N PRO A 153 10.45 -17.20 -11.70
CA PRO A 153 9.01 -17.46 -11.44
C PRO A 153 8.74 -17.93 -10.02
N LYS A 154 9.65 -18.71 -9.42
CA LYS A 154 9.54 -19.14 -8.03
C LYS A 154 9.58 -17.96 -7.06
N ASP A 155 10.43 -16.97 -7.31
CA ASP A 155 10.55 -15.78 -6.47
C ASP A 155 9.26 -14.95 -6.54
N VAL A 156 8.68 -14.80 -7.72
CA VAL A 156 7.38 -14.12 -7.91
C VAL A 156 6.27 -14.78 -7.10
N TRP A 157 6.15 -16.11 -7.19
CA TRP A 157 5.15 -16.86 -6.43
C TRP A 157 5.42 -16.84 -4.92
N THR A 158 6.70 -16.84 -4.51
CA THR A 158 7.10 -16.70 -3.09
C THR A 158 6.69 -15.33 -2.54
N ALA A 159 6.97 -14.26 -3.28
CA ALA A 159 6.57 -12.91 -2.91
C ALA A 159 5.04 -12.78 -2.84
N TYR A 160 4.33 -13.34 -3.83
CA TYR A 160 2.86 -13.33 -3.83
C TYR A 160 2.27 -14.04 -2.61
N ARG A 161 2.81 -15.21 -2.26
CA ARG A 161 2.43 -15.93 -1.04
C ARG A 161 2.64 -15.06 0.21
N ASN A 162 3.79 -14.41 0.33
CA ASN A 162 4.10 -13.58 1.49
C ASN A 162 3.17 -12.37 1.58
N ILE A 163 2.84 -11.74 0.46
CA ILE A 163 1.83 -10.66 0.40
C ILE A 163 0.45 -11.16 0.81
N LEU A 164 0.03 -12.36 0.37
CA LEU A 164 -1.27 -12.91 0.78
C LEU A 164 -1.32 -13.21 2.29
N ILE A 165 -0.21 -13.67 2.88
CA ILE A 165 -0.10 -13.83 4.34
C ILE A 165 -0.19 -12.46 5.04
N ALA A 166 0.54 -11.47 4.56
CA ALA A 166 0.49 -10.11 5.08
C ALA A 166 -0.91 -9.48 4.94
N ASN A 167 -1.61 -9.78 3.84
CA ASN A 167 -2.99 -9.36 3.64
C ASN A 167 -3.93 -9.98 4.70
N ALA A 168 -3.80 -11.26 4.96
CA ALA A 168 -4.60 -11.95 5.99
C ALA A 168 -4.30 -11.41 7.40
N ASP A 169 -3.01 -11.19 7.71
CA ASP A 169 -2.57 -10.57 8.96
C ASP A 169 -3.15 -9.14 9.11
N THR A 170 -3.19 -8.37 8.04
CA THR A 170 -3.78 -7.03 8.04
C THR A 170 -5.25 -7.05 8.44
N VAL A 171 -6.03 -7.96 7.86
CA VAL A 171 -7.46 -8.10 8.18
C VAL A 171 -7.64 -8.52 9.63
N TYR A 172 -6.90 -9.52 10.07
CA TYR A 172 -6.95 -10.01 11.45
C TYR A 172 -6.58 -8.91 12.45
N THR A 173 -5.42 -8.31 12.29
CA THR A 173 -4.89 -7.27 13.20
C THR A 173 -5.79 -6.04 13.21
N GLY A 174 -6.27 -5.59 12.05
CA GLY A 174 -7.16 -4.45 11.95
C GLY A 174 -8.47 -4.66 12.72
N HIS A 175 -9.07 -5.85 12.65
CA HIS A 175 -10.28 -6.17 13.43
C HIS A 175 -10.01 -6.38 14.93
N GLN A 176 -8.81 -6.85 15.32
CA GLN A 176 -8.43 -6.90 16.74
C GLN A 176 -8.26 -5.50 17.35
N ILE A 177 -7.75 -4.54 16.57
CA ILE A 177 -7.56 -3.16 17.03
C ILE A 177 -8.89 -2.41 17.07
N ASP A 178 -9.72 -2.57 16.02
CA ASP A 178 -11.04 -1.96 15.94
C ASP A 178 -11.99 -2.86 15.13
N ALA A 179 -13.01 -3.40 15.80
CA ALA A 179 -14.01 -4.28 15.19
C ALA A 179 -14.90 -3.57 14.14
N GLU A 180 -14.95 -2.24 14.16
CA GLU A 180 -15.72 -1.44 13.20
C GLU A 180 -14.99 -1.24 11.87
N ASN A 181 -13.72 -1.58 11.79
CA ASN A 181 -12.95 -1.51 10.54
C ASN A 181 -13.61 -2.33 9.43
N ARG A 182 -13.65 -1.77 8.22
CA ARG A 182 -14.07 -2.43 6.98
C ARG A 182 -12.85 -2.56 6.09
N ILE A 183 -12.31 -3.77 6.02
CA ILE A 183 -11.01 -4.03 5.40
C ILE A 183 -11.21 -4.92 4.19
N GLY A 184 -10.72 -4.47 3.03
CA GLY A 184 -10.74 -5.20 1.78
C GLY A 184 -9.39 -5.16 1.07
N ALA A 185 -9.28 -5.87 -0.03
CA ALA A 185 -8.16 -5.77 -0.97
C ALA A 185 -8.69 -5.29 -2.33
N MET A 186 -7.87 -4.53 -3.04
CA MET A 186 -8.20 -4.17 -4.41
C MET A 186 -7.63 -5.21 -5.37
N MET A 187 -8.46 -5.62 -6.32
CA MET A 187 -8.08 -6.50 -7.41
C MET A 187 -8.26 -5.77 -8.74
N THR A 188 -7.31 -5.90 -9.66
CA THR A 188 -7.53 -5.45 -11.03
C THR A 188 -8.20 -6.55 -11.84
N ALA A 189 -9.28 -6.21 -12.52
CA ALA A 189 -9.97 -7.06 -13.47
C ALA A 189 -9.60 -6.64 -14.90
N SER A 190 -8.36 -6.89 -15.29
CA SER A 190 -7.89 -6.66 -16.67
C SER A 190 -8.17 -7.88 -17.56
N GLY A 191 -9.38 -8.40 -17.53
CA GLY A 191 -9.87 -9.36 -18.52
C GLY A 191 -10.61 -8.57 -19.58
N THR A 192 -10.26 -8.71 -20.85
CA THR A 192 -11.30 -8.77 -21.85
C THR A 192 -12.27 -9.81 -21.31
N ALA A 193 -13.46 -9.39 -20.84
CA ALA A 193 -14.58 -10.28 -20.78
C ALA A 193 -14.78 -10.70 -22.23
N THR A 194 -14.10 -11.73 -22.66
CA THR A 194 -14.62 -12.55 -23.72
C THR A 194 -15.89 -13.10 -23.11
N TYR A 195 -17.02 -12.47 -23.38
CA TYR A 195 -18.25 -13.19 -23.43
C TYR A 195 -17.95 -14.38 -24.34
N PRO A 196 -17.93 -15.59 -23.85
CA PRO A 196 -17.81 -16.70 -24.72
C PRO A 196 -19.08 -16.64 -25.57
N GLU A 197 -18.92 -16.23 -26.80
CA GLU A 197 -19.97 -16.45 -27.83
C GLU A 197 -20.31 -17.94 -27.95
N ASN A 198 -19.63 -18.79 -27.17
CA ASN A 198 -19.73 -20.22 -27.05
C ASN A 198 -19.87 -20.72 -25.62
N CYS A 199 -20.41 -19.97 -24.67
CA CYS A 199 -21.02 -20.58 -23.49
C CYS A 199 -22.34 -21.17 -23.96
N ASP A 200 -22.29 -22.47 -24.22
CA ASP A 200 -23.49 -23.29 -24.36
C ASP A 200 -24.36 -23.04 -23.11
N PRO A 201 -25.62 -22.66 -23.25
CA PRO A 201 -26.48 -22.32 -22.12
C PRO A 201 -27.04 -23.55 -21.38
N ASP A 202 -26.44 -24.74 -21.54
CA ASP A 202 -26.86 -25.97 -20.85
C ASP A 202 -25.98 -26.29 -19.63
#